data_daff03fd3222981ddd5473fcd69ea7a1
#
_entry.id   daff03fd3222981ddd5473fcd69ea7a1
#
_cell.length_a   1.000
_cell.length_b   1.000
_cell.length_c   1.000
_cell.angle_alpha   90.00
_cell.angle_beta   90.00
_cell.angle_gamma   90.00
#
_symmetry.space_group_name_H-M   'P 1'
#
loop_
_entity.id
_entity.type
_entity.pdbx_description
1 polymer ?
#
loop_
_entity_poly.entity_id
_entity_poly.type
_entity_poly.pdbx_seq_one_letter_code
_entity_poly.pdbx_strand_id
1 'polypeptide(L)'
;RAAKKNYEAIIIDPIYKVITGDENSADQMANFCNQFDKVCTELGCAVIYCHHHSKGSQGGKKSMDRASGSGVFARDPDALLDLIELEPTDALLKQEENKAICEVCIDYLKNCNKLGEVSQDDMCSSVQMLDYCRENLKSLEFKVLNVKVQEAVDRVHVRSAWRIEGTLREFPKFQPVNVWFDYPIHKIDESGALKDIQPDDDKPSWQRGSVNNKKNAQSRKEDRKKALQEAVEGCNFGEIPTVKDVAEYLGISERTVRDRIKEHGGYTIQDGEVVKKASRRSAGKTEN
;
A
#
# COMPACT_ATOMS: atom_id res chain seq x y z
N ARG A 1 2.29 1.23 40.42
CA ARG A 1 1.25 0.20 40.18
C ARG A 1 1.84 -1.02 39.47
N ALA A 2 2.78 -0.86 38.49
CA ALA A 2 3.42 -1.97 37.77
C ALA A 2 4.21 -2.90 38.71
N ALA A 3 5.00 -2.35 39.62
CA ALA A 3 5.81 -3.13 40.58
C ALA A 3 5.01 -4.15 41.43
N LYS A 4 3.68 -3.94 41.57
CA LYS A 4 2.82 -4.86 42.36
C LYS A 4 2.28 -6.03 41.53
N LYS A 5 2.54 -6.08 40.19
CA LYS A 5 1.88 -7.05 39.32
C LYS A 5 2.84 -8.00 38.58
N ASN A 6 4.15 -7.86 38.80
CA ASN A 6 5.20 -8.71 38.20
C ASN A 6 5.02 -8.86 36.68
N TYR A 7 4.92 -7.74 35.96
CA TYR A 7 4.89 -7.78 34.51
C TYR A 7 6.26 -8.18 33.95
N GLU A 8 6.30 -9.03 32.94
CA GLU A 8 7.53 -9.42 32.22
C GLU A 8 7.93 -8.37 31.18
N ALA A 9 6.98 -7.62 30.64
CA ALA A 9 7.22 -6.57 29.68
C ALA A 9 6.27 -5.39 29.83
N ILE A 10 6.75 -4.20 29.50
CA ILE A 10 5.97 -2.97 29.36
C ILE A 10 6.06 -2.52 27.90
N ILE A 11 4.91 -2.37 27.25
CA ILE A 11 4.84 -1.97 25.85
C ILE A 11 4.33 -0.53 25.75
N ILE A 12 5.06 0.31 25.02
CA ILE A 12 4.74 1.73 24.78
C ILE A 12 4.57 1.93 23.26
N ASP A 13 3.32 2.13 22.84
CA ASP A 13 2.97 2.32 21.43
C ASP A 13 2.04 3.54 21.26
N PRO A 14 2.50 4.59 20.61
CA PRO A 14 3.87 4.91 20.22
C PRO A 14 4.65 5.68 21.32
N ILE A 15 5.98 5.63 21.24
CA ILE A 15 6.88 6.27 22.20
C ILE A 15 6.71 7.79 22.29
N TYR A 16 6.42 8.49 21.18
CA TYR A 16 6.31 9.94 21.14
C TYR A 16 5.24 10.52 22.07
N LYS A 17 4.25 9.70 22.48
CA LYS A 17 3.21 10.14 23.44
C LYS A 17 3.72 10.33 24.87
N VAL A 18 4.87 9.76 25.19
CA VAL A 18 5.48 9.83 26.52
C VAL A 18 6.80 10.58 26.53
N ILE A 19 7.34 10.96 25.36
CA ILE A 19 8.52 11.81 25.26
C ILE A 19 8.21 13.20 25.84
N THR A 20 9.11 13.67 26.68
CA THR A 20 9.13 15.04 27.21
C THR A 20 10.38 15.75 26.72
N GLY A 21 10.22 16.91 26.09
CA GLY A 21 11.33 17.68 25.54
C GLY A 21 11.48 17.57 24.02
N ASP A 22 12.65 18.00 23.53
CA ASP A 22 12.95 18.00 22.09
C ASP A 22 13.48 16.64 21.65
N GLU A 23 12.72 15.95 20.80
CA GLU A 23 13.06 14.64 20.21
C GLU A 23 14.40 14.65 19.42
N ASN A 24 14.82 15.82 18.92
CA ASN A 24 16.06 15.98 18.18
C ASN A 24 17.28 16.22 19.08
N SER A 25 17.07 16.54 20.36
CA SER A 25 18.15 16.75 21.32
C SER A 25 18.70 15.42 21.83
N ALA A 26 19.96 15.12 21.47
CA ALA A 26 20.62 13.88 21.90
C ALA A 26 20.69 13.74 23.42
N ASP A 27 21.00 14.82 24.15
CA ASP A 27 21.15 14.81 25.61
C ASP A 27 19.80 14.57 26.31
N GLN A 28 18.72 15.23 25.81
CA GLN A 28 17.39 15.02 26.37
C GLN A 28 16.89 13.60 26.13
N MET A 29 17.13 13.07 24.95
CA MET A 29 16.72 11.71 24.59
C MET A 29 17.56 10.65 25.31
N ALA A 30 18.86 10.86 25.52
CA ALA A 30 19.66 9.97 26.35
C ALA A 30 19.13 9.93 27.79
N ASN A 31 18.84 11.09 28.38
CA ASN A 31 18.23 11.15 29.72
C ASN A 31 16.86 10.49 29.79
N PHE A 32 16.08 10.58 28.71
CA PHE A 32 14.78 9.91 28.60
C PHE A 32 14.93 8.38 28.53
N CYS A 33 15.83 7.87 27.66
CA CYS A 33 16.09 6.45 27.55
C CYS A 33 16.66 5.84 28.83
N ASN A 34 17.53 6.55 29.54
CA ASN A 34 18.02 6.12 30.87
C ASN A 34 16.93 5.88 31.91
N GLN A 35 15.70 6.39 31.72
CA GLN A 35 14.58 6.05 32.59
C GLN A 35 14.08 4.63 32.34
N PHE A 36 14.22 4.12 31.10
CA PHE A 36 13.85 2.74 30.78
C PHE A 36 14.80 1.75 31.46
N ASP A 37 16.10 2.06 31.51
CA ASP A 37 17.07 1.24 32.24
C ASP A 37 16.71 1.11 33.72
N LYS A 38 16.27 2.21 34.34
CA LYS A 38 15.78 2.19 35.72
C LYS A 38 14.54 1.33 35.86
N VAL A 39 13.57 1.46 34.91
CA VAL A 39 12.37 0.65 34.93
C VAL A 39 12.70 -0.84 34.79
N CYS A 40 13.60 -1.19 33.85
CA CYS A 40 14.05 -2.56 33.67
C CYS A 40 14.71 -3.10 34.94
N THR A 41 15.60 -2.31 35.58
CA THR A 41 16.34 -2.72 36.78
C THR A 41 15.44 -2.84 38.00
N GLU A 42 14.51 -1.86 38.23
CA GLU A 42 13.67 -1.81 39.40
C GLU A 42 12.50 -2.81 39.36
N LEU A 43 11.97 -3.06 38.17
CA LEU A 43 10.79 -3.91 37.97
C LEU A 43 11.13 -5.31 37.48
N GLY A 44 12.36 -5.55 37.01
CA GLY A 44 12.78 -6.83 36.42
C GLY A 44 12.02 -7.18 35.13
N CYS A 45 11.61 -6.18 34.35
CA CYS A 45 10.82 -6.38 33.14
C CYS A 45 11.50 -5.73 31.92
N ALA A 46 11.21 -6.22 30.72
CA ALA A 46 11.63 -5.59 29.48
C ALA A 46 10.77 -4.35 29.15
N VAL A 47 11.37 -3.31 28.56
CA VAL A 47 10.62 -2.20 27.96
C VAL A 47 10.69 -2.32 26.45
N ILE A 48 9.53 -2.38 25.81
CA ILE A 48 9.36 -2.45 24.36
C ILE A 48 8.66 -1.17 23.90
N TYR A 49 9.25 -0.42 22.98
CA TYR A 49 8.58 0.77 22.47
C TYR A 49 8.57 0.80 20.95
N CYS A 50 7.49 1.36 20.38
CA CYS A 50 7.33 1.55 18.95
C CYS A 50 7.66 2.99 18.58
N HIS A 51 8.50 3.14 17.57
CA HIS A 51 8.92 4.42 17.04
C HIS A 51 8.72 4.46 15.52
N HIS A 52 8.34 5.63 14.99
CA HIS A 52 8.19 5.79 13.55
C HIS A 52 9.55 5.96 12.86
N HIS A 53 9.63 5.48 11.63
CA HIS A 53 10.76 5.79 10.77
C HIS A 53 10.77 7.27 10.38
N SER A 54 11.96 7.83 10.19
CA SER A 54 12.13 9.17 9.64
C SER A 54 11.52 9.26 8.24
N LYS A 55 11.08 10.47 7.85
CA LYS A 55 10.51 10.72 6.53
C LYS A 55 11.48 10.33 5.42
N GLY A 56 10.90 9.88 4.31
CA GLY A 56 11.62 9.46 3.11
C GLY A 56 11.88 7.95 3.11
N SER A 57 12.68 7.61 2.17
CA SER A 57 13.01 6.27 1.75
C SER A 57 13.74 5.45 2.83
N GLN A 58 13.35 4.23 3.10
CA GLN A 58 13.87 3.41 4.21
C GLN A 58 14.80 2.27 3.76
N GLY A 59 14.66 1.76 2.54
CA GLY A 59 15.43 0.61 2.07
C GLY A 59 16.94 0.84 1.98
N GLY A 60 17.34 2.02 1.48
CA GLY A 60 18.76 2.39 1.41
C GLY A 60 19.40 2.83 2.74
N LYS A 61 18.60 2.99 3.80
CA LYS A 61 19.10 3.37 5.13
C LYS A 61 19.52 2.13 5.93
N LYS A 62 20.58 2.26 6.70
CA LYS A 62 20.89 1.26 7.73
C LYS A 62 19.82 1.34 8.83
N SER A 63 19.58 0.21 9.50
CA SER A 63 18.61 0.12 10.62
C SER A 63 18.78 1.26 11.63
N MET A 64 20.02 1.57 12.00
CA MET A 64 20.33 2.66 12.94
C MET A 64 20.02 4.08 12.43
N ASP A 65 19.79 4.26 11.14
CA ASP A 65 19.53 5.57 10.52
C ASP A 65 18.04 5.75 10.14
N ARG A 66 17.20 4.73 10.42
CA ARG A 66 15.77 4.75 10.07
C ARG A 66 14.90 5.48 11.08
N ALA A 67 15.26 5.43 12.37
CA ALA A 67 14.46 6.08 13.41
C ALA A 67 14.37 7.59 13.17
N SER A 68 13.22 8.20 13.47
CA SER A 68 13.05 9.65 13.47
C SER A 68 13.70 10.28 14.70
N GLY A 69 14.02 11.59 14.63
CA GLY A 69 14.59 12.32 15.73
C GLY A 69 16.06 11.97 16.02
N SER A 70 16.44 11.97 17.29
CA SER A 70 17.81 11.70 17.73
C SER A 70 18.24 10.27 17.48
N GLY A 71 19.46 10.07 16.97
CA GLY A 71 20.07 8.73 16.79
C GLY A 71 20.24 7.94 18.11
N VAL A 72 19.92 8.50 19.26
CA VAL A 72 19.89 7.79 20.55
C VAL A 72 18.91 6.64 20.51
N PHE A 73 17.72 6.84 19.97
CA PHE A 73 16.69 5.79 19.86
C PHE A 73 17.13 4.54 19.07
N ALA A 74 18.12 4.69 18.20
CA ALA A 74 18.67 3.57 17.44
C ALA A 74 19.88 2.92 18.08
N ARG A 75 20.57 3.62 18.98
CA ARG A 75 21.84 3.16 19.60
C ARG A 75 21.68 2.66 21.03
N ASP A 76 20.66 3.14 21.72
CA ASP A 76 20.41 2.81 23.11
C ASP A 76 19.79 1.40 23.31
N PRO A 77 18.79 0.96 22.53
CA PRO A 77 18.15 -0.32 22.72
C PRO A 77 19.08 -1.52 22.56
N ASP A 78 18.86 -2.58 23.31
CA ASP A 78 19.56 -3.87 23.15
C ASP A 78 19.13 -4.60 21.88
N ALA A 79 17.88 -4.37 21.44
CA ALA A 79 17.34 -4.93 20.20
C ALA A 79 16.54 -3.87 19.46
N LEU A 80 16.85 -3.68 18.17
CA LEU A 80 16.12 -2.83 17.25
C LEU A 80 15.55 -3.70 16.13
N LEU A 81 14.23 -3.68 15.95
CA LEU A 81 13.52 -4.38 14.87
C LEU A 81 12.86 -3.36 13.95
N ASP A 82 13.19 -3.41 12.67
CA ASP A 82 12.58 -2.59 11.63
C ASP A 82 11.55 -3.41 10.87
N LEU A 83 10.34 -2.88 10.73
CA LEU A 83 9.32 -3.36 9.81
C LEU A 83 9.31 -2.45 8.60
N ILE A 84 9.71 -2.98 7.44
CA ILE A 84 9.82 -2.24 6.18
C ILE A 84 8.78 -2.78 5.22
N GLU A 85 7.90 -1.92 4.74
CA GLU A 85 6.89 -2.32 3.76
C GLU A 85 7.55 -2.65 2.42
N LEU A 86 7.11 -3.74 1.81
CA LEU A 86 7.51 -4.19 0.48
C LEU A 86 6.37 -3.96 -0.50
N GLU A 87 6.68 -3.58 -1.73
CA GLU A 87 5.70 -3.46 -2.80
C GLU A 87 5.75 -4.69 -3.72
N PRO A 88 4.81 -5.65 -3.58
CA PRO A 88 4.72 -6.78 -4.49
C PRO A 88 4.46 -6.31 -5.92
N THR A 89 5.11 -6.96 -6.89
CA THR A 89 4.88 -6.67 -8.31
C THR A 89 3.53 -7.22 -8.78
N ASP A 90 2.94 -6.61 -9.84
CA ASP A 90 1.70 -7.12 -10.45
C ASP A 90 1.83 -8.60 -10.89
N ALA A 91 3.03 -9.02 -11.30
CA ALA A 91 3.30 -10.41 -11.69
C ALA A 91 3.24 -11.35 -10.48
N LEU A 92 3.83 -10.95 -9.35
CA LEU A 92 3.76 -11.71 -8.11
C LEU A 92 2.32 -11.80 -7.59
N LEU A 93 1.58 -10.70 -7.58
CA LEU A 93 0.18 -10.71 -7.15
C LEU A 93 -0.66 -11.67 -7.98
N LYS A 94 -0.49 -11.68 -9.31
CA LYS A 94 -1.17 -12.64 -10.19
C LYS A 94 -0.77 -14.09 -9.91
N GLN A 95 0.48 -14.35 -9.57
CA GLN A 95 0.93 -15.69 -9.18
C GLN A 95 0.26 -16.13 -7.87
N GLU A 96 0.16 -15.24 -6.89
CA GLU A 96 -0.50 -15.51 -5.62
C GLU A 96 -2.03 -15.67 -5.76
N GLU A 97 -2.68 -14.90 -6.67
CA GLU A 97 -4.07 -15.11 -7.05
C GLU A 97 -4.29 -16.51 -7.65
N ASN A 98 -3.46 -16.88 -8.64
CA ASN A 98 -3.52 -18.21 -9.25
C ASN A 98 -3.41 -19.32 -8.20
N LYS A 99 -2.45 -19.19 -7.29
CA LYS A 99 -2.25 -20.15 -6.18
C LYS A 99 -3.49 -20.21 -5.27
N ALA A 100 -4.02 -19.07 -4.85
CA ALA A 100 -5.18 -19.01 -3.98
C ALA A 100 -6.44 -19.63 -4.62
N ILE A 101 -6.65 -19.40 -5.91
CA ILE A 101 -7.75 -20.03 -6.67
C ILE A 101 -7.58 -21.54 -6.70
N CYS A 102 -6.38 -22.03 -7.03
CA CYS A 102 -6.11 -23.47 -7.07
C CYS A 102 -6.34 -24.14 -5.71
N GLU A 103 -5.84 -23.56 -4.63
CA GLU A 103 -6.03 -24.05 -3.27
C GLU A 103 -7.51 -24.16 -2.90
N VAL A 104 -8.30 -23.12 -3.18
CA VAL A 104 -9.76 -23.13 -2.91
C VAL A 104 -10.48 -24.18 -3.74
N CYS A 105 -10.14 -24.34 -5.02
CA CYS A 105 -10.73 -25.34 -5.88
C CYS A 105 -10.42 -26.77 -5.38
N ILE A 106 -9.15 -27.05 -5.06
CA ILE A 106 -8.69 -28.35 -4.55
C ILE A 106 -9.39 -28.68 -3.23
N ASP A 107 -9.42 -27.76 -2.29
CA ASP A 107 -10.06 -27.99 -0.99
C ASP A 107 -11.58 -28.18 -1.11
N TYR A 108 -12.23 -27.42 -1.99
CA TYR A 108 -13.66 -27.59 -2.24
C TYR A 108 -13.98 -28.94 -2.86
N LEU A 109 -13.20 -29.38 -3.85
CA LEU A 109 -13.36 -30.67 -4.50
C LEU A 109 -13.09 -31.83 -3.53
N LYS A 110 -12.07 -31.72 -2.67
CA LYS A 110 -11.81 -32.72 -1.60
C LYS A 110 -13.00 -32.84 -0.65
N ASN A 111 -13.54 -31.69 -0.18
CA ASN A 111 -14.68 -31.68 0.74
C ASN A 111 -15.97 -32.28 0.12
N CYS A 112 -16.10 -32.17 -1.20
CA CYS A 112 -17.21 -32.80 -1.93
C CYS A 112 -16.94 -34.25 -2.34
N ASN A 113 -15.75 -34.80 -2.03
CA ASN A 113 -15.28 -36.12 -2.54
C ASN A 113 -15.31 -36.22 -4.09
N LYS A 114 -14.97 -35.10 -4.76
CA LYS A 114 -15.00 -34.96 -6.22
C LYS A 114 -13.63 -34.69 -6.84
N LEU A 115 -12.58 -34.64 -6.04
CA LEU A 115 -11.21 -34.53 -6.54
C LEU A 115 -10.81 -35.90 -7.08
N GLY A 116 -10.87 -36.07 -8.42
CA GLY A 116 -10.43 -37.27 -9.13
C GLY A 116 -8.91 -37.22 -9.41
N GLU A 117 -8.50 -37.96 -10.43
CA GLU A 117 -7.13 -37.95 -10.94
C GLU A 117 -6.92 -36.66 -11.75
N VAL A 118 -6.43 -35.58 -11.09
CA VAL A 118 -6.01 -34.33 -11.71
C VAL A 118 -4.49 -34.30 -11.74
N SER A 119 -3.90 -33.91 -12.87
CA SER A 119 -2.44 -33.80 -12.96
C SER A 119 -1.91 -32.72 -12.04
N GLN A 120 -0.64 -32.85 -11.60
CA GLN A 120 -0.03 -31.82 -10.77
C GLN A 120 0.07 -30.47 -11.50
N ASP A 121 0.30 -30.50 -12.80
CA ASP A 121 0.36 -29.28 -13.62
C ASP A 121 -1.00 -28.57 -13.68
N ASP A 122 -2.07 -29.32 -13.83
CA ASP A 122 -3.44 -28.76 -13.82
C ASP A 122 -3.81 -28.21 -12.45
N MET A 123 -3.37 -28.84 -11.35
CA MET A 123 -3.56 -28.34 -9.99
C MET A 123 -2.85 -27.01 -9.72
N CYS A 124 -1.86 -26.66 -10.52
CA CYS A 124 -1.15 -25.37 -10.44
C CYS A 124 -1.71 -24.29 -11.37
N SER A 125 -2.73 -24.61 -12.17
CA SER A 125 -3.37 -23.70 -13.13
C SER A 125 -4.79 -23.35 -12.67
N SER A 126 -5.02 -22.09 -12.32
CA SER A 126 -6.36 -21.63 -11.91
C SER A 126 -7.41 -21.81 -13.00
N VAL A 127 -7.02 -21.67 -14.27
CA VAL A 127 -7.92 -21.88 -15.42
C VAL A 127 -8.35 -23.34 -15.51
N GLN A 128 -7.40 -24.27 -15.48
CA GLN A 128 -7.68 -25.71 -15.55
C GLN A 128 -8.49 -26.17 -14.34
N MET A 129 -8.14 -25.70 -13.15
CA MET A 129 -8.88 -26.05 -11.93
C MET A 129 -10.32 -25.54 -11.94
N LEU A 130 -10.56 -24.31 -12.42
CA LEU A 130 -11.92 -23.77 -12.54
C LEU A 130 -12.74 -24.51 -13.60
N ASP A 131 -12.14 -24.89 -14.74
CA ASP A 131 -12.80 -25.67 -15.77
C ASP A 131 -13.14 -27.09 -15.25
N TYR A 132 -12.18 -27.75 -14.57
CA TYR A 132 -12.45 -29.03 -13.91
C TYR A 132 -13.59 -28.94 -12.88
N CYS A 133 -13.62 -27.88 -12.08
CA CYS A 133 -14.70 -27.63 -11.13
C CYS A 133 -16.05 -27.42 -11.83
N ARG A 134 -16.07 -26.70 -12.96
CA ARG A 134 -17.28 -26.46 -13.74
C ARG A 134 -17.88 -27.75 -14.29
N GLU A 135 -17.04 -28.70 -14.72
CA GLU A 135 -17.45 -29.97 -15.27
C GLU A 135 -17.95 -30.98 -14.19
N ASN A 136 -17.33 -30.94 -13.00
CA ASN A 136 -17.56 -31.95 -11.97
C ASN A 136 -18.50 -31.51 -10.85
N LEU A 137 -18.82 -30.22 -10.72
CA LEU A 137 -19.72 -29.68 -9.70
C LEU A 137 -21.11 -29.40 -10.28
N LYS A 138 -22.15 -29.57 -9.43
CA LYS A 138 -23.48 -29.10 -9.78
C LYS A 138 -23.51 -27.57 -9.84
N SER A 139 -24.45 -27.01 -10.61
CA SER A 139 -24.56 -25.55 -10.80
C SER A 139 -24.59 -24.74 -9.49
N LEU A 140 -25.25 -25.26 -8.45
CA LEU A 140 -25.30 -24.59 -7.14
C LEU A 140 -23.96 -24.67 -6.40
N GLU A 141 -23.31 -25.85 -6.42
CA GLU A 141 -21.99 -26.06 -5.82
C GLU A 141 -20.93 -25.15 -6.46
N PHE A 142 -20.96 -25.04 -7.80
CA PHE A 142 -20.07 -24.16 -8.54
C PHE A 142 -20.30 -22.67 -8.23
N LYS A 143 -21.55 -22.24 -8.02
CA LYS A 143 -21.84 -20.88 -7.56
C LYS A 143 -21.25 -20.60 -6.17
N VAL A 144 -21.37 -21.54 -5.24
CA VAL A 144 -20.78 -21.42 -3.90
C VAL A 144 -19.25 -21.37 -3.98
N LEU A 145 -18.64 -22.22 -4.84
CA LEU A 145 -17.20 -22.18 -5.08
C LEU A 145 -16.76 -20.80 -5.59
N ASN A 146 -17.45 -20.22 -6.57
CA ASN A 146 -17.08 -18.92 -7.12
C ASN A 146 -17.08 -17.81 -6.07
N VAL A 147 -18.00 -17.82 -5.11
CA VAL A 147 -17.98 -16.88 -3.98
C VAL A 147 -16.70 -17.06 -3.15
N LYS A 148 -16.33 -18.30 -2.83
CA LYS A 148 -15.10 -18.57 -2.07
C LYS A 148 -13.83 -18.21 -2.84
N VAL A 149 -13.83 -18.42 -4.16
CA VAL A 149 -12.74 -18.01 -5.04
C VAL A 149 -12.58 -16.48 -5.01
N GLN A 150 -13.69 -15.74 -5.14
CA GLN A 150 -13.64 -14.28 -5.08
C GLN A 150 -13.12 -13.79 -3.72
N GLU A 151 -13.60 -14.34 -2.61
CA GLU A 151 -13.11 -14.03 -1.27
C GLU A 151 -11.61 -14.33 -1.10
N ALA A 152 -11.09 -15.36 -1.76
CA ALA A 152 -9.67 -15.69 -1.71
C ALA A 152 -8.82 -14.69 -2.53
N VAL A 153 -9.31 -14.31 -3.71
CA VAL A 153 -8.66 -13.27 -4.55
C VAL A 153 -8.66 -11.93 -3.82
N ASP A 154 -9.79 -11.52 -3.25
CA ASP A 154 -9.89 -10.26 -2.49
C ASP A 154 -8.89 -10.23 -1.32
N ARG A 155 -8.71 -11.36 -0.63
CA ARG A 155 -7.69 -11.48 0.44
C ARG A 155 -6.27 -11.29 -0.07
N VAL A 156 -5.94 -11.77 -1.25
CA VAL A 156 -4.61 -11.56 -1.85
C VAL A 156 -4.35 -10.07 -2.08
N HIS A 157 -5.36 -9.31 -2.47
CA HIS A 157 -5.23 -7.87 -2.73
C HIS A 157 -5.23 -6.99 -1.49
N VAL A 158 -5.84 -7.46 -0.39
CA VAL A 158 -5.92 -6.68 0.88
C VAL A 158 -4.67 -6.86 1.74
N ARG A 159 -3.97 -7.99 1.62
CA ARG A 159 -2.75 -8.23 2.41
C ARG A 159 -1.60 -7.32 1.95
N SER A 160 -0.77 -6.92 2.89
CA SER A 160 0.47 -6.18 2.63
C SER A 160 1.70 -7.07 2.89
N ALA A 161 2.82 -6.71 2.27
CA ALA A 161 4.08 -7.43 2.41
C ALA A 161 5.07 -6.59 3.21
N TRP A 162 5.85 -7.25 4.08
CA TRP A 162 6.77 -6.59 4.98
C TRP A 162 8.08 -7.38 5.09
N ARG A 163 9.16 -6.66 5.37
CA ARG A 163 10.46 -7.23 5.74
C ARG A 163 10.79 -6.84 7.16
N ILE A 164 11.17 -7.82 7.96
CA ILE A 164 11.69 -7.62 9.30
C ILE A 164 13.21 -7.68 9.24
N GLU A 165 13.85 -6.58 9.57
CA GLU A 165 15.30 -6.49 9.76
C GLU A 165 15.58 -6.19 11.23
N GLY A 166 16.77 -6.54 11.70
CA GLY A 166 17.08 -6.27 13.09
C GLY A 166 18.57 -6.08 13.35
N THR A 167 18.84 -5.30 14.38
CA THR A 167 20.16 -5.12 14.97
C THR A 167 20.05 -5.50 16.44
N LEU A 168 20.86 -6.47 16.86
CA LEU A 168 20.93 -6.95 18.23
C LEU A 168 22.29 -6.57 18.79
N ARG A 169 22.34 -6.04 20.03
CA ARG A 169 23.59 -5.57 20.63
C ARG A 169 24.51 -6.75 20.99
N GLU A 170 23.96 -7.76 21.61
CA GLU A 170 24.74 -8.89 22.18
C GLU A 170 24.62 -10.18 21.39
N PHE A 171 23.82 -10.21 20.32
CA PHE A 171 23.58 -11.41 19.53
C PHE A 171 24.02 -11.22 18.08
N PRO A 172 24.36 -12.30 17.38
CA PRO A 172 24.64 -12.26 15.96
C PRO A 172 23.47 -11.68 15.16
N LYS A 173 23.78 -10.93 14.11
CA LYS A 173 22.76 -10.42 13.19
C LYS A 173 22.00 -11.60 12.55
N PHE A 174 20.68 -11.58 12.61
CA PHE A 174 19.85 -12.54 11.87
C PHE A 174 19.60 -12.09 10.43
N GLN A 175 19.26 -13.02 9.57
CA GLN A 175 18.88 -12.72 8.19
C GLN A 175 17.51 -12.03 8.16
N PRO A 176 17.30 -11.05 7.25
CA PRO A 176 15.99 -10.45 7.07
C PRO A 176 14.90 -11.49 6.84
N VAL A 177 13.74 -11.31 7.46
CA VAL A 177 12.59 -12.20 7.33
C VAL A 177 11.49 -11.47 6.59
N ASN A 178 11.02 -12.03 5.49
CA ASN A 178 9.87 -11.50 4.77
C ASN A 178 8.57 -12.12 5.31
N VAL A 179 7.55 -11.28 5.46
CA VAL A 179 6.26 -11.68 6.01
C VAL A 179 5.11 -11.05 5.21
N TRP A 180 4.00 -11.76 5.14
CA TRP A 180 2.72 -11.23 4.68
C TRP A 180 1.89 -10.79 5.89
N PHE A 181 1.36 -9.59 5.87
CA PHE A 181 0.36 -9.16 6.85
C PHE A 181 -1.03 -9.54 6.35
N ASP A 182 -1.55 -10.60 6.91
CA ASP A 182 -2.90 -11.12 6.69
C ASP A 182 -3.69 -10.82 7.97
N TYR A 183 -4.34 -9.64 7.97
CA TYR A 183 -4.94 -9.07 9.19
C TYR A 183 -5.64 -10.12 10.05
N PRO A 184 -5.36 -10.19 11.36
CA PRO A 184 -4.51 -9.28 12.15
C PRO A 184 -3.07 -9.80 12.39
N ILE A 185 -2.58 -10.76 11.63
CA ILE A 185 -1.35 -11.52 11.91
C ILE A 185 -0.34 -11.39 10.78
N HIS A 186 0.93 -11.20 11.14
CA HIS A 186 2.04 -11.36 10.21
C HIS A 186 2.42 -12.85 10.11
N LYS A 187 2.44 -13.37 8.87
CA LYS A 187 2.82 -14.75 8.56
C LYS A 187 4.13 -14.77 7.80
N ILE A 188 5.04 -15.64 8.17
CA ILE A 188 6.30 -15.82 7.44
C ILE A 188 6.00 -16.21 6.00
N ASP A 189 6.75 -15.65 5.06
CA ASP A 189 6.73 -16.06 3.65
C ASP A 189 7.49 -17.38 3.47
N GLU A 190 6.83 -18.49 3.79
CA GLU A 190 7.40 -19.84 3.66
C GLU A 190 7.68 -20.22 2.21
N SER A 191 6.93 -19.65 1.28
CA SER A 191 7.09 -19.92 -0.16
C SER A 191 8.30 -19.22 -0.78
N GLY A 192 8.84 -18.20 -0.10
CA GLY A 192 9.90 -17.34 -0.63
C GLY A 192 9.43 -16.43 -1.76
N ALA A 193 8.13 -16.20 -1.90
CA ALA A 193 7.55 -15.36 -2.94
C ALA A 193 8.05 -13.90 -2.87
N LEU A 194 8.36 -13.42 -1.67
CA LEU A 194 8.88 -12.08 -1.42
C LEU A 194 10.42 -11.99 -1.46
N LYS A 195 11.14 -13.10 -1.75
CA LYS A 195 12.59 -13.16 -1.64
C LYS A 195 13.30 -12.12 -2.52
N ASP A 196 12.79 -11.93 -3.74
CA ASP A 196 13.39 -11.05 -4.74
C ASP A 196 12.80 -9.63 -4.71
N ILE A 197 11.83 -9.38 -3.84
CA ILE A 197 11.27 -8.05 -3.66
C ILE A 197 12.20 -7.23 -2.78
N GLN A 198 12.68 -6.12 -3.32
CA GLN A 198 13.47 -5.16 -2.58
C GLN A 198 12.59 -3.98 -2.15
N PRO A 199 12.85 -3.37 -0.98
CA PRO A 199 12.23 -2.10 -0.62
C PRO A 199 12.42 -1.08 -1.75
N ASP A 200 11.44 -0.22 -2.00
CA ASP A 200 11.45 0.76 -3.11
C ASP A 200 12.70 1.63 -3.18
N ASP A 201 13.39 1.70 -2.09
CA ASP A 201 14.55 2.54 -1.88
C ASP A 201 15.82 2.06 -2.55
N ASP A 202 15.92 0.77 -2.83
CA ASP A 202 17.06 0.21 -3.56
C ASP A 202 16.95 0.44 -5.07
N LYS A 203 15.81 0.93 -5.55
CA LYS A 203 15.65 1.34 -6.95
C LYS A 203 16.29 2.72 -7.16
N PRO A 204 17.17 2.89 -8.15
CA PRO A 204 17.67 4.19 -8.53
C PRO A 204 16.52 5.18 -8.74
N SER A 205 16.73 6.46 -8.41
CA SER A 205 15.69 7.50 -8.48
C SER A 205 14.99 7.61 -9.85
N TRP A 206 15.68 7.22 -10.93
CA TRP A 206 15.13 7.18 -12.29
C TRP A 206 14.24 5.94 -12.57
N GLN A 207 14.34 4.88 -11.78
CA GLN A 207 13.45 3.70 -11.85
C GLN A 207 12.26 3.81 -10.89
N ARG A 208 12.33 4.72 -9.90
CA ARG A 208 11.24 4.96 -8.97
C ARG A 208 10.07 5.58 -9.74
N GLY A 209 8.99 4.84 -9.83
CA GLY A 209 7.72 5.39 -10.28
C GLY A 209 7.49 5.52 -11.79
N SER A 210 8.21 4.77 -12.64
CA SER A 210 7.97 4.86 -14.10
C SER A 210 6.67 4.18 -14.55
N VAL A 211 6.19 3.14 -13.87
CA VAL A 211 5.01 2.38 -14.34
C VAL A 211 3.73 2.81 -13.62
N ASN A 212 3.74 2.92 -12.31
CA ASN A 212 2.55 3.35 -11.55
C ASN A 212 2.27 4.85 -11.65
N ASN A 213 3.32 5.69 -11.74
CA ASN A 213 3.12 7.13 -11.94
C ASN A 213 2.51 7.49 -13.29
N LYS A 214 2.75 6.71 -14.37
CA LYS A 214 2.10 6.96 -15.65
C LYS A 214 0.62 6.58 -15.62
N LYS A 215 0.24 5.43 -15.04
CA LYS A 215 -1.17 5.05 -14.85
C LYS A 215 -1.90 6.00 -13.92
N ASN A 216 -1.31 6.31 -12.75
CA ASN A 216 -1.86 7.28 -11.81
C ASN A 216 -1.89 8.71 -12.35
N ALA A 217 -0.91 9.13 -13.16
CA ALA A 217 -0.93 10.44 -13.81
C ALA A 217 -2.01 10.52 -14.89
N GLN A 218 -2.23 9.42 -15.63
CA GLN A 218 -3.27 9.36 -16.65
C GLN A 218 -4.68 9.33 -16.03
N SER A 219 -4.89 8.50 -14.99
CA SER A 219 -6.13 8.48 -14.21
C SER A 219 -6.42 9.84 -13.58
N ARG A 220 -5.46 10.45 -12.89
CA ARG A 220 -5.60 11.81 -12.32
C ARG A 220 -5.87 12.88 -13.38
N LYS A 221 -5.35 12.69 -14.60
CA LYS A 221 -5.62 13.60 -15.72
C LYS A 221 -7.05 13.45 -16.23
N GLU A 222 -7.54 12.22 -16.32
CA GLU A 222 -8.92 11.93 -16.70
C GLU A 222 -9.91 12.41 -15.62
N ASP A 223 -9.61 12.19 -14.34
CA ASP A 223 -10.41 12.67 -13.22
C ASP A 223 -10.49 14.22 -13.21
N ARG A 224 -9.37 14.92 -13.47
CA ARG A 224 -9.37 16.37 -13.61
C ARG A 224 -10.19 16.86 -14.79
N LYS A 225 -10.19 16.13 -15.91
CA LYS A 225 -11.00 16.46 -17.08
C LYS A 225 -12.49 16.29 -16.79
N LYS A 226 -12.87 15.19 -16.14
CA LYS A 226 -14.26 14.95 -15.70
C LYS A 226 -14.72 16.02 -14.73
N ALA A 227 -13.92 16.30 -13.69
CA ALA A 227 -14.26 17.33 -12.72
C ALA A 227 -14.43 18.73 -13.35
N LEU A 228 -13.58 19.08 -14.33
CA LEU A 228 -13.74 20.33 -15.06
C LEU A 228 -15.05 20.36 -15.88
N GLN A 229 -15.39 19.27 -16.55
CA GLN A 229 -16.62 19.16 -17.32
C GLN A 229 -17.85 19.27 -16.41
N GLU A 230 -17.87 18.55 -15.30
CA GLU A 230 -18.94 18.60 -14.30
C GLU A 230 -19.10 20.03 -13.72
N ALA A 231 -17.99 20.72 -13.47
CA ALA A 231 -18.01 22.09 -12.96
C ALA A 231 -18.58 23.07 -13.98
N VAL A 232 -18.18 22.98 -15.26
CA VAL A 232 -18.71 23.85 -16.33
C VAL A 232 -20.21 23.58 -16.57
N GLU A 233 -20.62 22.31 -16.53
CA GLU A 233 -22.04 21.93 -16.66
C GLU A 233 -22.86 22.32 -15.42
N GLY A 234 -22.29 22.17 -14.22
CA GLY A 234 -22.93 22.52 -12.95
C GLY A 234 -23.06 24.02 -12.68
N CYS A 235 -22.18 24.85 -13.25
CA CYS A 235 -22.28 26.32 -13.16
C CYS A 235 -23.22 26.94 -14.25
N ASN A 236 -23.72 26.15 -15.19
CA ASN A 236 -24.54 26.63 -16.30
C ASN A 236 -26.02 26.76 -15.90
N PHE A 237 -26.35 27.81 -15.14
CA PHE A 237 -27.72 28.15 -14.73
C PHE A 237 -28.45 29.06 -15.75
N GLY A 238 -28.14 28.92 -17.05
CA GLY A 238 -28.74 29.72 -18.13
C GLY A 238 -27.84 30.85 -18.63
N GLU A 239 -26.70 31.07 -18.00
CA GLU A 239 -25.62 31.96 -18.44
C GLU A 239 -24.34 31.15 -18.62
N ILE A 240 -23.47 31.60 -19.55
CA ILE A 240 -22.18 30.92 -19.78
C ILE A 240 -21.28 31.13 -18.56
N PRO A 241 -20.76 30.04 -17.94
CA PRO A 241 -20.01 30.16 -16.70
C PRO A 241 -18.67 30.88 -16.93
N THR A 242 -18.32 31.78 -16.01
CA THR A 242 -17.02 32.45 -16.02
C THR A 242 -15.92 31.58 -15.41
N VAL A 243 -14.66 31.93 -15.70
CA VAL A 243 -13.50 31.25 -15.06
C VAL A 243 -13.57 31.34 -13.54
N LYS A 244 -14.16 32.42 -12.99
CA LYS A 244 -14.34 32.64 -11.57
C LYS A 244 -15.36 31.67 -10.97
N ASP A 245 -16.50 31.46 -11.63
CA ASP A 245 -17.55 30.55 -11.18
C ASP A 245 -17.04 29.10 -11.12
N VAL A 246 -16.31 28.69 -12.16
CA VAL A 246 -15.68 27.35 -12.23
C VAL A 246 -14.60 27.21 -11.15
N ALA A 247 -13.86 28.27 -10.84
CA ALA A 247 -12.84 28.27 -9.79
C ALA A 247 -13.47 28.10 -8.40
N GLU A 248 -14.58 28.79 -8.16
CA GLU A 248 -15.35 28.73 -6.90
C GLU A 248 -16.00 27.35 -6.73
N TYR A 249 -16.61 26.81 -7.78
CA TYR A 249 -17.18 25.45 -7.76
C TYR A 249 -16.17 24.36 -7.46
N LEU A 250 -14.96 24.46 -8.04
CA LEU A 250 -13.88 23.49 -7.85
C LEU A 250 -13.03 23.74 -6.60
N GLY A 251 -13.19 24.88 -5.91
CA GLY A 251 -12.38 25.28 -4.77
C GLY A 251 -10.89 25.48 -5.11
N ILE A 252 -10.57 25.97 -6.34
CA ILE A 252 -9.20 26.17 -6.83
C ILE A 252 -9.02 27.60 -7.37
N SER A 253 -7.74 28.00 -7.61
CA SER A 253 -7.48 29.33 -8.19
C SER A 253 -7.87 29.43 -9.65
N GLU A 254 -8.28 30.63 -10.11
CA GLU A 254 -8.57 30.90 -11.52
C GLU A 254 -7.41 30.53 -12.45
N ARG A 255 -6.17 30.75 -12.02
CA ARG A 255 -4.98 30.33 -12.75
C ARG A 255 -4.99 28.81 -13.02
N THR A 256 -5.30 28.02 -11.99
CA THR A 256 -5.39 26.56 -12.11
C THR A 256 -6.53 26.14 -13.04
N VAL A 257 -7.68 26.84 -13.05
CA VAL A 257 -8.78 26.60 -14.00
C VAL A 257 -8.32 26.85 -15.43
N ARG A 258 -7.64 27.97 -15.71
CA ARG A 258 -7.09 28.29 -17.04
C ARG A 258 -6.13 27.21 -17.55
N ASP A 259 -5.28 26.69 -16.68
CA ASP A 259 -4.35 25.59 -17.01
C ASP A 259 -5.11 24.29 -17.29
N ARG A 260 -6.14 23.95 -16.51
CA ARG A 260 -6.98 22.76 -16.74
C ARG A 260 -7.81 22.87 -18.04
N ILE A 261 -8.30 24.05 -18.39
CA ILE A 261 -9.01 24.29 -19.66
C ILE A 261 -8.07 24.04 -20.86
N LYS A 262 -6.83 24.49 -20.78
CA LYS A 262 -5.80 24.21 -21.82
C LYS A 262 -5.51 22.70 -21.91
N GLU A 263 -5.39 22.03 -20.77
CA GLU A 263 -5.11 20.59 -20.70
C GLU A 263 -6.30 19.75 -21.20
N HIS A 264 -7.54 20.18 -20.93
CA HIS A 264 -8.75 19.50 -21.37
C HIS A 264 -8.91 19.55 -22.90
N GLY A 265 -8.65 20.72 -23.51
CA GLY A 265 -8.69 20.95 -24.96
C GLY A 265 -10.10 21.08 -25.56
N GLY A 266 -11.16 20.73 -24.86
CA GLY A 266 -12.56 20.80 -25.29
C GLY A 266 -13.26 22.14 -25.01
N TYR A 267 -12.61 23.00 -24.22
CA TYR A 267 -13.13 24.33 -23.88
C TYR A 267 -12.14 25.42 -24.26
N THR A 268 -12.62 26.64 -24.37
CA THR A 268 -11.80 27.85 -24.57
C THR A 268 -12.33 28.98 -23.71
N ILE A 269 -11.51 29.99 -23.49
CA ILE A 269 -11.93 31.18 -22.73
C ILE A 269 -12.12 32.33 -23.71
N GLN A 270 -13.29 32.94 -23.71
CA GLN A 270 -13.65 34.14 -24.49
C GLN A 270 -14.24 35.16 -23.51
N ASP A 271 -13.69 36.34 -23.44
CA ASP A 271 -14.14 37.44 -22.58
C ASP A 271 -14.34 37.06 -21.09
N GLY A 272 -13.54 36.10 -20.60
CA GLY A 272 -13.62 35.59 -19.21
C GLY A 272 -14.60 34.42 -19.02
N GLU A 273 -15.36 34.07 -20.03
CA GLU A 273 -16.34 32.98 -20.06
C GLU A 273 -15.71 31.66 -20.59
N VAL A 274 -16.17 30.53 -20.06
CA VAL A 274 -15.70 29.18 -20.44
C VAL A 274 -16.64 28.60 -21.49
N VAL A 275 -16.24 28.64 -22.75
CA VAL A 275 -17.04 28.23 -23.92
C VAL A 275 -16.57 26.89 -24.47
N LYS A 276 -17.52 25.99 -24.80
CA LYS A 276 -17.22 24.70 -25.46
C LYS A 276 -16.75 24.93 -26.90
N LYS A 277 -15.61 24.34 -27.28
CA LYS A 277 -15.13 24.41 -28.67
C LYS A 277 -16.06 23.65 -29.59
N ALA A 278 -16.45 24.25 -30.70
CA ALA A 278 -17.22 23.57 -31.74
C ALA A 278 -16.41 22.38 -32.28
N SER A 279 -17.00 21.19 -32.34
CA SER A 279 -16.35 20.02 -32.95
C SER A 279 -16.20 20.29 -34.44
N ARG A 280 -14.95 20.24 -34.96
CA ARG A 280 -14.73 20.21 -36.42
C ARG A 280 -15.36 18.91 -36.94
N ARG A 281 -16.52 19.01 -37.59
CA ARG A 281 -17.06 17.94 -38.41
C ARG A 281 -16.01 17.67 -39.50
N SER A 282 -15.58 16.44 -39.64
CA SER A 282 -14.76 15.96 -40.73
C SER A 282 -15.50 16.27 -42.04
N ALA A 283 -14.96 17.20 -42.83
CA ALA A 283 -15.42 17.42 -44.19
C ALA A 283 -15.16 16.11 -44.96
N GLY A 284 -16.25 15.50 -45.41
CA GLY A 284 -16.22 14.30 -46.20
C GLY A 284 -15.39 14.55 -47.49
N LYS A 285 -14.50 13.61 -47.81
CA LYS A 285 -13.95 13.46 -49.16
C LYS A 285 -15.09 12.99 -50.04
N THR A 286 -15.58 13.87 -50.89
CA THR A 286 -16.29 13.48 -52.13
C THR A 286 -15.25 12.94 -53.09
N GLU A 287 -15.34 11.67 -53.41
CA GLU A 287 -14.71 11.07 -54.58
C GLU A 287 -15.37 11.62 -55.85
N ASN A 288 -14.56 12.02 -56.76
CA ASN A 288 -14.77 11.97 -58.19
C ASN A 288 -13.56 11.35 -58.84
#